data_1f3a66a77293a2ed3fb51239cfbce731
#
_entry.id   1f3a66a77293a2ed3fb51239cfbce731
#
_cell.length_a   1.000
_cell.length_b   1.000
_cell.length_c   1.000
_cell.angle_alpha   90.00
_cell.angle_beta   90.00
_cell.angle_gamma   90.00
#
_symmetry.space_group_name_H-M   'P 1'
#
loop_
_entity.id
_entity.type
_entity.pdbx_description
1 polymer ?
#
loop_
_entity_poly.entity_id
_entity_poly.type
_entity_poly.pdbx_seq_one_letter_code
_entity_poly.pdbx_strand_id
1 'polypeptide(L)'
;LNPSRTMTNTTHEQHGGNVSKVRGQKTRELFLEGLAEHGTISKACTIAGVTRSAYDKWRQRIPDFAEKADAIRAKALKDGGVEKWDGSFQSFRSHYFGHMSPWFHIKAIEAYENTPPGNITLILWPPEHGKTTLAEDYFCYKLATNPEFRITVGSEGQDMARKILGRIRSRMEPHGPFPKYV
;
A
#
# COMPACT_ATOMS: atom_id res chain seq x y z
N LEU A 1 -20.08 1.73 -70.87
CA LEU A 1 -19.20 2.83 -70.48
C LEU A 1 -19.43 3.06 -68.99
N ASN A 2 -18.51 2.57 -68.17
CA ASN A 2 -18.57 2.66 -66.72
C ASN A 2 -17.39 3.56 -66.27
N PRO A 3 -17.60 4.66 -65.58
CA PRO A 3 -16.48 5.50 -65.12
C PRO A 3 -15.95 4.99 -63.75
N SER A 4 -14.67 4.87 -63.73
CA SER A 4 -13.76 4.50 -62.64
C SER A 4 -14.03 5.30 -61.34
N ARG A 5 -14.25 4.58 -60.27
CA ARG A 5 -14.35 5.14 -58.90
C ARG A 5 -12.96 5.18 -58.30
N THR A 6 -12.38 6.36 -58.26
CA THR A 6 -11.12 6.63 -57.59
C THR A 6 -11.33 6.57 -56.06
N MET A 7 -10.73 5.57 -55.44
CA MET A 7 -10.67 5.50 -53.97
C MET A 7 -9.60 6.46 -53.46
N THR A 8 -10.01 7.51 -52.80
CA THR A 8 -9.13 8.35 -51.99
C THR A 8 -8.85 7.64 -50.65
N ASN A 9 -7.63 7.19 -50.48
CA ASN A 9 -7.12 6.71 -49.22
C ASN A 9 -7.02 7.88 -48.25
N THR A 10 -7.96 7.97 -47.32
CA THR A 10 -7.87 8.90 -46.18
C THR A 10 -6.97 8.24 -45.13
N THR A 11 -5.75 8.73 -45.04
CA THR A 11 -4.83 8.43 -43.94
C THR A 11 -5.46 8.87 -42.63
N HIS A 12 -5.94 7.92 -41.83
CA HIS A 12 -6.31 8.13 -40.45
C HIS A 12 -5.02 8.38 -39.65
N GLU A 13 -4.71 9.65 -39.44
CA GLU A 13 -3.61 10.07 -38.59
C GLU A 13 -3.82 9.55 -37.17
N GLN A 14 -2.80 8.83 -36.67
CA GLN A 14 -2.70 8.29 -35.32
C GLN A 14 -2.47 9.39 -34.29
N HIS A 15 -3.47 10.21 -33.99
CA HIS A 15 -3.35 11.26 -32.95
C HIS A 15 -3.72 10.78 -31.54
N GLY A 16 -4.29 9.58 -31.36
CA GLY A 16 -4.70 9.08 -30.05
C GLY A 16 -3.57 8.55 -29.15
N GLY A 17 -2.46 8.09 -29.74
CA GLY A 17 -1.38 7.43 -29.00
C GLY A 17 -0.49 8.37 -28.18
N ASN A 18 -0.34 9.61 -28.59
CA ASN A 18 0.57 10.55 -27.94
C ASN A 18 -0.04 11.19 -26.69
N VAL A 19 -1.31 11.53 -26.73
CA VAL A 19 -2.05 12.13 -25.59
C VAL A 19 -2.14 11.17 -24.39
N SER A 20 -2.36 9.88 -24.64
CA SER A 20 -2.42 8.84 -23.59
C SER A 20 -1.06 8.63 -22.92
N LYS A 21 0.04 8.62 -23.67
CA LYS A 21 1.41 8.51 -23.15
C LYS A 21 1.81 9.72 -22.30
N VAL A 22 1.51 10.93 -22.76
CA VAL A 22 1.78 12.18 -22.04
C VAL A 22 0.99 12.26 -20.75
N ARG A 23 -0.29 11.86 -20.76
CA ARG A 23 -1.12 11.80 -19.55
C ARG A 23 -0.58 10.82 -18.52
N GLY A 24 -0.16 9.63 -18.98
CA GLY A 24 0.44 8.62 -18.09
C GLY A 24 1.79 9.06 -17.50
N GLN A 25 2.60 9.83 -18.24
CA GLN A 25 3.85 10.38 -17.75
C GLN A 25 3.60 11.44 -16.67
N LYS A 26 2.73 12.41 -16.93
CA LYS A 26 2.35 13.45 -15.96
C LYS A 26 1.82 12.88 -14.65
N THR A 27 1.02 11.81 -14.73
CA THR A 27 0.50 11.12 -13.53
C THR A 27 1.61 10.48 -12.71
N ARG A 28 2.64 9.90 -13.36
CA ARG A 28 3.80 9.35 -12.65
C ARG A 28 4.67 10.43 -12.02
N GLU A 29 4.82 11.57 -12.67
CA GLU A 29 5.54 12.73 -12.13
C GLU A 29 4.84 13.24 -10.87
N LEU A 30 3.53 13.45 -10.90
CA LEU A 30 2.74 13.84 -9.72
C LEU A 30 2.86 12.80 -8.58
N PHE A 31 2.93 11.52 -8.92
CA PHE A 31 3.17 10.48 -7.92
C PHE A 31 4.55 10.62 -7.26
N LEU A 32 5.61 10.86 -8.06
CA LEU A 32 6.97 11.03 -7.53
C LEU A 32 7.10 12.31 -6.70
N GLU A 33 6.44 13.39 -7.09
CA GLU A 33 6.36 14.63 -6.30
C GLU A 33 5.67 14.39 -4.95
N GLY A 34 4.50 13.74 -4.95
CA GLY A 34 3.81 13.38 -3.71
C GLY A 34 4.59 12.39 -2.84
N LEU A 35 5.39 11.51 -3.46
CA LEU A 35 6.27 10.61 -2.74
C LEU A 35 7.44 11.35 -2.10
N ALA A 36 8.00 12.35 -2.77
CA ALA A 36 9.07 13.20 -2.24
C ALA A 36 8.59 14.04 -1.05
N GLU A 37 7.38 14.59 -1.14
CA GLU A 37 6.80 15.45 -0.11
C GLU A 37 6.38 14.66 1.14
N HIS A 38 5.75 13.52 0.95
CA HIS A 38 5.12 12.77 2.05
C HIS A 38 5.82 11.47 2.42
N GLY A 39 6.78 10.98 1.62
CA GLY A 39 7.52 9.74 1.86
C GLY A 39 6.68 8.45 1.82
N THR A 40 5.35 8.54 1.70
CA THR A 40 4.44 7.40 1.73
C THR A 40 3.76 7.15 0.39
N ILE A 41 3.76 5.88 -0.05
CA ILE A 41 3.15 5.47 -1.32
C ILE A 41 1.63 5.73 -1.31
N SER A 42 0.98 5.60 -0.16
CA SER A 42 -0.47 5.80 -0.05
C SER A 42 -0.85 7.26 -0.35
N LYS A 43 -0.17 8.23 0.29
CA LYS A 43 -0.39 9.66 0.03
C LYS A 43 -0.03 10.02 -1.42
N ALA A 44 1.09 9.49 -1.94
CA ALA A 44 1.49 9.70 -3.33
C ALA A 44 0.44 9.17 -4.33
N CYS A 45 -0.15 8.00 -4.06
CA CYS A 45 -1.24 7.47 -4.87
C CYS A 45 -2.47 8.40 -4.85
N THR A 46 -2.84 8.91 -3.69
CA THR A 46 -3.98 9.85 -3.53
C THR A 46 -3.74 11.14 -4.31
N ILE A 47 -2.56 11.73 -4.20
CA ILE A 47 -2.17 12.97 -4.92
C ILE A 47 -2.20 12.76 -6.44
N ALA A 48 -1.65 11.64 -6.91
CA ALA A 48 -1.64 11.30 -8.33
C ALA A 48 -2.99 10.79 -8.87
N GLY A 49 -3.98 10.57 -8.01
CA GLY A 49 -5.28 10.02 -8.38
C GLY A 49 -5.20 8.58 -8.92
N VAL A 50 -4.30 7.75 -8.36
CA VAL A 50 -4.06 6.37 -8.82
C VAL A 50 -4.22 5.36 -7.70
N THR A 51 -4.48 4.10 -8.09
CA THR A 51 -4.54 2.99 -7.14
C THR A 51 -3.16 2.42 -6.85
N ARG A 52 -3.00 1.75 -5.71
CA ARG A 52 -1.79 1.00 -5.38
C ARG A 52 -1.42 -0.02 -6.47
N SER A 53 -2.42 -0.71 -7.02
CA SER A 53 -2.21 -1.66 -8.13
C SER A 53 -1.62 -1.01 -9.39
N ALA A 54 -1.97 0.26 -9.68
CA ALA A 54 -1.36 1.00 -10.78
C ALA A 54 0.13 1.27 -10.52
N TYR A 55 0.48 1.68 -9.30
CA TYR A 55 1.87 1.86 -8.89
C TYR A 55 2.67 0.55 -9.00
N ASP A 56 2.13 -0.58 -8.52
CA ASP A 56 2.81 -1.88 -8.59
C ASP A 56 3.05 -2.31 -10.04
N LYS A 57 2.09 -2.05 -10.95
CA LYS A 57 2.26 -2.26 -12.39
C LYS A 57 3.34 -1.36 -12.99
N TRP A 58 3.46 -0.10 -12.55
CA TRP A 58 4.53 0.78 -13.01
C TRP A 58 5.91 0.30 -12.57
N ARG A 59 6.05 -0.14 -11.34
CA ARG A 59 7.30 -0.74 -10.85
C ARG A 59 7.76 -1.94 -11.66
N GLN A 60 6.82 -2.80 -12.05
CA GLN A 60 7.13 -4.01 -12.84
C GLN A 60 7.49 -3.70 -14.29
N ARG A 61 6.85 -2.68 -14.87
CA ARG A 61 6.94 -2.41 -16.32
C ARG A 61 7.94 -1.32 -16.70
N ILE A 62 8.34 -0.50 -15.74
CA ILE A 62 9.17 0.69 -15.98
C ILE A 62 10.32 0.69 -14.95
N PRO A 63 11.46 0.04 -15.27
CA PRO A 63 12.59 -0.08 -14.33
C PRO A 63 13.09 1.27 -13.81
N ASP A 64 13.27 2.26 -14.68
CA ASP A 64 13.69 3.61 -14.30
C ASP A 64 12.75 4.29 -13.31
N PHE A 65 11.44 3.99 -13.39
CA PHE A 65 10.45 4.50 -12.44
C PHE A 65 10.63 3.84 -11.07
N ALA A 66 10.91 2.54 -11.04
CA ALA A 66 11.14 1.82 -9.80
C ALA A 66 12.36 2.37 -9.04
N GLU A 67 13.49 2.56 -9.73
CA GLU A 67 14.70 3.13 -9.15
C GLU A 67 14.48 4.56 -8.63
N LYS A 68 13.83 5.42 -9.42
CA LYS A 68 13.50 6.79 -9.01
C LYS A 68 12.59 6.81 -7.79
N ALA A 69 11.56 5.99 -7.76
CA ALA A 69 10.63 5.92 -6.64
C ALA A 69 11.32 5.44 -5.35
N ASP A 70 12.19 4.43 -5.45
CA ASP A 70 12.94 3.92 -4.31
C ASP A 70 13.98 4.93 -3.81
N ALA A 71 14.68 5.63 -4.70
CA ALA A 71 15.63 6.70 -4.35
C ALA A 71 14.95 7.90 -3.67
N ILE A 72 13.82 8.37 -4.21
CA ILE A 72 13.02 9.45 -3.64
C ILE A 72 12.51 9.07 -2.26
N ARG A 73 11.98 7.85 -2.13
CA ARG A 73 11.50 7.35 -0.84
C ARG A 73 12.63 7.24 0.18
N ALA A 74 13.77 6.71 -0.20
CA ALA A 74 14.94 6.61 0.67
C ALA A 74 15.43 7.99 1.13
N LYS A 75 15.40 8.99 0.25
CA LYS A 75 15.73 10.38 0.57
C LYS A 75 14.70 10.98 1.52
N ALA A 76 13.42 10.87 1.22
CA ALA A 76 12.34 11.38 2.07
C ALA A 76 12.38 10.76 3.48
N LEU A 77 12.74 9.48 3.60
CA LEU A 77 12.94 8.81 4.88
C LEU A 77 14.15 9.37 5.66
N LYS A 78 15.23 9.78 4.98
CA LYS A 78 16.41 10.40 5.60
C LYS A 78 16.17 11.83 6.03
N ASP A 79 15.50 12.61 5.20
CA ASP A 79 15.27 14.04 5.38
C ASP A 79 14.12 14.34 6.37
N GLY A 80 13.52 13.31 6.97
CA GLY A 80 12.44 13.45 7.98
C GLY A 80 11.10 13.92 7.38
N GLY A 81 10.95 13.90 6.05
CA GLY A 81 9.70 14.24 5.33
C GLY A 81 8.60 13.19 5.49
N VAL A 82 8.89 12.09 6.13
CA VAL A 82 7.88 11.12 6.56
C VAL A 82 7.26 11.61 7.84
N GLU A 83 5.96 11.77 7.88
CA GLU A 83 5.20 11.99 9.09
C GLU A 83 5.70 11.01 10.16
N LYS A 84 6.43 11.57 11.16
CA LYS A 84 7.12 10.73 12.13
C LYS A 84 6.07 9.90 12.84
N TRP A 85 6.29 8.60 12.91
CA TRP A 85 5.39 7.73 13.66
C TRP A 85 5.21 8.28 15.09
N ASP A 86 3.98 8.60 15.45
CA ASP A 86 3.60 9.22 16.72
C ASP A 86 3.44 8.20 17.88
N GLY A 87 3.77 6.94 17.65
CA GLY A 87 3.60 5.84 18.59
C GLY A 87 2.25 5.16 18.53
N SER A 88 1.26 5.73 17.85
CA SER A 88 -0.06 5.12 17.70
C SER A 88 -0.09 3.99 16.66
N PHE A 89 -1.00 3.02 16.84
CA PHE A 89 -1.18 1.98 15.84
C PHE A 89 -1.69 2.52 14.50
N GLN A 90 -2.52 3.54 14.51
CA GLN A 90 -3.05 4.12 13.27
C GLN A 90 -1.94 4.75 12.43
N SER A 91 -1.07 5.52 13.08
CA SER A 91 0.10 6.12 12.45
C SER A 91 1.09 5.05 11.98
N PHE A 92 1.35 4.02 12.79
CA PHE A 92 2.17 2.87 12.42
C PHE A 92 1.65 2.18 11.15
N ARG A 93 0.36 1.89 11.11
CA ARG A 93 -0.29 1.24 9.99
C ARG A 93 -0.21 2.04 8.70
N SER A 94 -0.46 3.35 8.80
CA SER A 94 -0.32 4.28 7.67
C SER A 94 1.14 4.39 7.22
N HIS A 95 2.07 4.56 8.15
CA HIS A 95 3.48 4.77 7.90
C HIS A 95 4.17 3.55 7.27
N TYR A 96 4.01 2.38 7.87
CA TYR A 96 4.74 1.18 7.43
C TYR A 96 4.01 0.40 6.33
N PHE A 97 2.68 0.32 6.37
CA PHE A 97 1.92 -0.50 5.42
C PHE A 97 1.16 0.33 4.37
N GLY A 98 1.04 1.64 4.56
CA GLY A 98 0.23 2.49 3.68
C GLY A 98 -1.27 2.18 3.77
N HIS A 99 -1.72 1.56 4.86
CA HIS A 99 -3.11 1.20 5.06
C HIS A 99 -3.85 2.31 5.79
N MET A 100 -4.92 2.82 5.19
CA MET A 100 -5.85 3.73 5.84
C MET A 100 -6.73 2.97 6.83
N SER A 101 -7.12 3.67 7.91
CA SER A 101 -8.03 3.13 8.93
C SER A 101 -9.40 3.81 8.82
N PRO A 102 -10.39 3.22 8.12
CA PRO A 102 -11.76 3.73 8.13
C PRO A 102 -12.35 3.65 9.54
N TRP A 103 -13.43 4.39 9.79
CA TRP A 103 -14.02 4.54 11.11
C TRP A 103 -14.31 3.21 11.85
N PHE A 104 -14.72 2.18 11.13
CA PHE A 104 -14.99 0.86 11.71
C PHE A 104 -13.70 0.11 12.09
N HIS A 105 -12.57 0.33 11.38
CA HIS A 105 -11.25 -0.14 11.80
C HIS A 105 -10.82 0.54 13.11
N ILE A 106 -11.07 1.84 13.23
CA ILE A 106 -10.74 2.60 14.45
C ILE A 106 -11.45 2.01 15.67
N LYS A 107 -12.77 1.73 15.55
CA LYS A 107 -13.52 1.07 16.63
C LYS A 107 -12.98 -0.32 16.99
N ALA A 108 -12.52 -1.09 16.02
CA ALA A 108 -11.92 -2.39 16.31
C ALA A 108 -10.55 -2.26 17.01
N ILE A 109 -9.75 -1.27 16.62
CA ILE A 109 -8.48 -0.97 17.28
C ILE A 109 -8.73 -0.58 18.75
N GLU A 110 -9.67 0.31 18.99
CA GLU A 110 -10.09 0.67 20.35
C GLU A 110 -10.52 -0.55 21.17
N ALA A 111 -11.26 -1.47 20.56
CA ALA A 111 -11.65 -2.72 21.20
C ALA A 111 -10.44 -3.61 21.51
N TYR A 112 -9.47 -3.75 20.61
CA TYR A 112 -8.24 -4.50 20.85
C TYR A 112 -7.42 -3.92 22.01
N GLU A 113 -7.29 -2.60 22.07
CA GLU A 113 -6.47 -1.91 23.06
C GLU A 113 -7.12 -1.87 24.44
N ASN A 114 -8.44 -1.83 24.50
CA ASN A 114 -9.21 -1.74 25.76
C ASN A 114 -9.71 -3.10 26.27
N THR A 115 -9.37 -4.22 25.64
CA THR A 115 -9.76 -5.56 26.13
C THR A 115 -8.96 -5.92 27.37
N PRO A 116 -9.60 -6.08 28.54
CA PRO A 116 -8.90 -6.47 29.75
C PRO A 116 -8.29 -7.87 29.66
N PRO A 117 -7.23 -8.16 30.40
CA PRO A 117 -6.68 -9.50 30.48
C PRO A 117 -7.75 -10.55 30.86
N GLY A 118 -7.74 -11.69 30.19
CA GLY A 118 -8.71 -12.77 30.39
C GLY A 118 -10.05 -12.59 29.67
N ASN A 119 -10.27 -11.46 29.01
CA ASN A 119 -11.48 -11.23 28.20
C ASN A 119 -11.25 -11.53 26.72
N ILE A 120 -12.35 -11.70 25.99
CA ILE A 120 -12.36 -12.01 24.56
C ILE A 120 -13.04 -10.85 23.83
N THR A 121 -12.37 -10.31 22.82
CA THR A 121 -12.98 -9.36 21.88
C THR A 121 -13.44 -10.08 20.62
N LEU A 122 -14.74 -10.02 20.32
CA LEU A 122 -15.31 -10.57 19.11
C LEU A 122 -15.64 -9.46 18.11
N ILE A 123 -15.03 -9.55 16.91
CA ILE A 123 -15.25 -8.59 15.82
C ILE A 123 -15.98 -9.30 14.67
N LEU A 124 -17.21 -8.89 14.44
CA LEU A 124 -18.06 -9.42 13.39
C LEU A 124 -18.25 -8.36 12.30
N TRP A 125 -17.61 -8.57 11.16
CA TRP A 125 -17.76 -7.73 9.98
C TRP A 125 -18.07 -8.56 8.73
N PRO A 126 -18.69 -7.98 7.71
CA PRO A 126 -18.85 -8.64 6.43
C PRO A 126 -17.52 -9.11 5.84
N PRO A 127 -17.52 -10.07 4.92
CA PRO A 127 -16.33 -10.42 4.14
C PRO A 127 -15.70 -9.18 3.48
N GLU A 128 -14.41 -9.25 3.15
CA GLU A 128 -13.65 -8.23 2.40
C GLU A 128 -13.46 -6.87 3.09
N HIS A 129 -13.90 -6.70 4.33
CA HIS A 129 -13.70 -5.48 5.12
C HIS A 129 -12.33 -5.41 5.83
N GLY A 130 -11.38 -6.23 5.42
CA GLY A 130 -9.99 -6.15 5.88
C GLY A 130 -9.75 -6.63 7.32
N LYS A 131 -10.63 -7.46 7.90
CA LYS A 131 -10.46 -8.01 9.28
C LYS A 131 -9.10 -8.64 9.53
N THR A 132 -8.73 -9.58 8.67
CA THR A 132 -7.46 -10.30 8.79
C THR A 132 -6.27 -9.36 8.59
N THR A 133 -6.34 -8.46 7.62
CA THR A 133 -5.30 -7.45 7.37
C THR A 133 -5.14 -6.54 8.57
N LEU A 134 -6.24 -6.07 9.17
CA LEU A 134 -6.18 -5.24 10.39
C LEU A 134 -5.52 -5.98 11.55
N ALA A 135 -5.88 -7.24 11.77
CA ALA A 135 -5.29 -8.07 12.82
C ALA A 135 -3.79 -8.32 12.57
N GLU A 136 -3.40 -8.64 11.33
CA GLU A 136 -1.99 -8.80 10.95
C GLU A 136 -1.17 -7.53 11.18
N ASP A 137 -1.71 -6.36 10.78
CA ASP A 137 -1.08 -5.06 11.00
C ASP A 137 -0.91 -4.78 12.51
N TYR A 138 -1.95 -5.09 13.30
CA TYR A 138 -1.91 -4.92 14.75
C TYR A 138 -0.88 -5.85 15.43
N PHE A 139 -0.77 -7.08 14.97
CA PHE A 139 0.23 -8.02 15.48
C PHE A 139 1.65 -7.55 15.17
N CYS A 140 1.89 -7.05 13.95
CA CYS A 140 3.19 -6.45 13.61
C CYS A 140 3.50 -5.24 14.52
N TYR A 141 2.52 -4.37 14.76
CA TYR A 141 2.67 -3.23 15.67
C TYR A 141 3.03 -3.67 17.10
N LYS A 142 2.30 -4.64 17.65
CA LYS A 142 2.57 -5.13 19.02
C LYS A 142 3.93 -5.80 19.13
N LEU A 143 4.34 -6.60 18.15
CA LEU A 143 5.68 -7.22 18.13
C LEU A 143 6.79 -6.17 17.98
N ALA A 144 6.57 -5.11 17.20
CA ALA A 144 7.54 -4.04 17.02
C ALA A 144 7.69 -3.15 18.26
N THR A 145 6.61 -2.97 19.02
CA THR A 145 6.59 -2.10 20.22
C THR A 145 6.86 -2.84 21.52
N ASN A 146 6.65 -4.15 21.55
CA ASN A 146 6.88 -4.99 22.72
C ASN A 146 7.48 -6.34 22.30
N PRO A 147 8.80 -6.53 22.38
CA PRO A 147 9.48 -7.77 22.01
C PRO A 147 9.02 -9.01 22.83
N GLU A 148 8.50 -8.80 24.03
CA GLU A 148 7.98 -9.88 24.88
C GLU A 148 6.54 -10.30 24.51
N PHE A 149 5.92 -9.58 23.57
CA PHE A 149 4.54 -9.87 23.17
C PHE A 149 4.46 -11.19 22.42
N ARG A 150 3.59 -12.10 22.87
CA ARG A 150 3.37 -13.40 22.27
C ARG A 150 2.02 -13.48 21.60
N ILE A 151 1.99 -14.02 20.39
CA ILE A 151 0.78 -14.13 19.58
C ILE A 151 0.51 -15.60 19.28
N THR A 152 -0.71 -16.03 19.51
CA THR A 152 -1.21 -17.31 19.03
C THR A 152 -2.29 -17.07 17.98
N VAL A 153 -2.13 -17.66 16.80
CA VAL A 153 -3.11 -17.58 15.72
C VAL A 153 -3.82 -18.92 15.58
N GLY A 154 -5.11 -18.89 15.84
CA GLY A 154 -6.02 -20.02 15.57
C GLY A 154 -6.81 -19.78 14.29
N SER A 155 -7.10 -20.83 13.53
CA SER A 155 -7.93 -20.79 12.33
C SER A 155 -8.64 -22.13 12.16
N GLU A 156 -9.61 -22.20 11.24
CA GLU A 156 -10.32 -23.42 10.87
C GLU A 156 -9.36 -24.55 10.44
N GLY A 157 -8.25 -24.21 9.80
CA GLY A 157 -7.24 -25.16 9.35
C GLY A 157 -5.82 -24.66 9.54
N GLN A 158 -4.90 -25.62 9.75
CA GLN A 158 -3.48 -25.34 9.98
C GLN A 158 -2.85 -24.50 8.83
N ASP A 159 -3.24 -24.75 7.59
CA ASP A 159 -2.69 -24.04 6.43
C ASP A 159 -3.07 -22.56 6.43
N MET A 160 -4.28 -22.22 6.87
CA MET A 160 -4.69 -20.83 6.97
C MET A 160 -3.92 -20.11 8.09
N ALA A 161 -3.76 -20.74 9.26
CA ALA A 161 -2.96 -20.21 10.36
C ALA A 161 -1.50 -19.99 9.93
N ARG A 162 -0.90 -20.95 9.22
CA ARG A 162 0.46 -20.83 8.65
C ARG A 162 0.58 -19.67 7.65
N LYS A 163 -0.42 -19.48 6.78
CA LYS A 163 -0.44 -18.35 5.83
C LYS A 163 -0.47 -17.01 6.54
N ILE A 164 -1.26 -16.87 7.60
CA ILE A 164 -1.33 -15.64 8.40
C ILE A 164 0.02 -15.37 9.07
N LEU A 165 0.58 -16.35 9.74
CA LEU A 165 1.91 -16.24 10.38
C LEU A 165 3.01 -15.95 9.36
N GLY A 166 2.97 -16.58 8.19
CA GLY A 166 3.91 -16.32 7.09
C GLY A 166 3.85 -14.88 6.61
N ARG A 167 2.66 -14.26 6.50
CA ARG A 167 2.50 -12.85 6.13
C ARG A 167 3.03 -11.90 7.21
N ILE A 168 2.77 -12.19 8.49
CA ILE A 168 3.32 -11.40 9.61
C ILE A 168 4.84 -11.49 9.59
N ARG A 169 5.39 -12.70 9.48
CA ARG A 169 6.83 -12.92 9.43
C ARG A 169 7.49 -12.18 8.27
N SER A 170 6.97 -12.28 7.05
CA SER A 170 7.55 -11.61 5.88
C SER A 170 7.53 -10.08 5.98
N ARG A 171 6.60 -9.51 6.75
CA ARG A 171 6.56 -8.07 7.02
C ARG A 171 7.62 -7.65 8.04
N MET A 172 8.00 -8.53 8.95
CA MET A 172 8.99 -8.29 10.00
C MET A 172 10.43 -8.63 9.56
N GLU A 173 10.62 -9.32 8.44
CA GLU A 173 11.94 -9.66 7.91
C GLU A 173 12.68 -8.43 7.35
N PRO A 174 14.04 -8.46 7.26
CA PRO A 174 14.86 -7.30 6.84
C PRO A 174 14.51 -6.70 5.48
N HIS A 175 13.84 -7.45 4.61
CA HIS A 175 13.35 -7.01 3.31
C HIS A 175 11.88 -6.60 3.32
N GLY A 176 11.22 -6.73 4.47
CA GLY A 176 9.85 -6.28 4.67
C GLY A 176 9.74 -4.77 4.80
N PRO A 177 8.54 -4.25 5.09
CA PRO A 177 8.31 -2.82 5.32
C PRO A 177 8.97 -2.28 6.59
N PHE A 178 9.53 -3.16 7.45
CA PHE A 178 10.32 -2.80 8.65
C PHE A 178 11.83 -2.97 8.41
N PRO A 179 12.45 -2.21 7.57
CA PRO A 179 13.88 -2.30 7.45
C PRO A 179 14.53 -1.54 8.60
N LYS A 180 15.24 -2.22 9.47
CA LYS A 180 16.33 -1.65 10.25
C LYS A 180 16.00 -0.67 11.39
N TYR A 181 14.78 -0.63 11.92
CA TYR A 181 14.41 0.29 12.99
C TYR A 181 13.96 -0.41 14.30
N VAL A 182 14.21 -1.72 14.38
CA VAL A 182 14.05 -2.47 15.63
C VAL A 182 15.42 -2.91 16.11
#